data_43ddbf077ebd0f2e4c134ef64575c5a0
#
_entry.id   43ddbf077ebd0f2e4c134ef64575c5a0
#
_cell.length_a   1.000
_cell.length_b   1.000
_cell.length_c   1.000
_cell.angle_alpha   90.00
_cell.angle_beta   90.00
_cell.angle_gamma   90.00
#
_symmetry.space_group_name_H-M   'P 1'
#
loop_
_entity.id
_entity.type
_entity.pdbx_description
1 polymer ?
#
loop_
_entity_poly.entity_id
_entity_poly.type
_entity_poly.pdbx_seq_one_letter_code
_entity_poly.pdbx_strand_id
1 'polypeptide(L)'
;YTPPALQDIEREWAVGRPNPLRWWDEVLFPRGTGPFIRRARESASYERELVAGQWGLIPWFAKEPKLKYPTNNARSEELADKASYKHPWARGQRCIIPASDFDEPNWETGRNVWWRFKRVDGALWSLAGLWNTWTDKATGEVHESYTMLTINADTHPLMKRMHKPDPKAPADAQDKRSVIPIEAGDVDTWLAGTVEEASTL
;
A
#
# COMPACT_ATOMS: atom_id res chain seq x y z
N TYR A 1 -3.84 5.49 7.88
CA TYR A 1 -4.71 4.31 8.01
C TYR A 1 -4.49 3.58 9.34
N THR A 2 -5.43 2.76 9.73
CA THR A 2 -5.41 1.98 10.97
C THR A 2 -5.10 0.53 10.63
N PRO A 3 -3.90 0.00 10.97
CA PRO A 3 -3.61 -1.42 10.81
C PRO A 3 -4.44 -2.24 11.81
N PRO A 4 -4.87 -3.47 11.45
CA PRO A 4 -5.52 -4.36 12.40
C PRO A 4 -4.57 -4.84 13.50
N ALA A 5 -5.13 -5.39 14.58
CA ALA A 5 -4.35 -6.09 15.57
C ALA A 5 -3.66 -7.33 14.96
N LEU A 6 -2.47 -7.67 15.44
CA LEU A 6 -1.67 -8.79 14.90
C LEU A 6 -2.47 -10.09 14.80
N GLN A 7 -3.22 -10.44 15.83
CA GLN A 7 -4.05 -11.67 15.86
C GLN A 7 -5.15 -11.68 14.79
N ASP A 8 -5.68 -10.53 14.41
CA ASP A 8 -6.67 -10.41 13.34
C ASP A 8 -6.02 -10.60 11.96
N ILE A 9 -4.80 -10.06 11.78
CA ILE A 9 -4.00 -10.29 10.58
C ILE A 9 -3.64 -11.77 10.44
N GLU A 10 -3.16 -12.41 11.51
CA GLU A 10 -2.80 -13.83 11.51
C GLU A 10 -4.00 -14.71 11.10
N ARG A 11 -5.20 -14.39 11.60
CA ARG A 11 -6.43 -15.14 11.31
C ARG A 11 -6.93 -14.88 9.89
N GLU A 12 -7.04 -13.62 9.48
CA GLU A 12 -7.67 -13.24 8.21
C GLU A 12 -6.88 -13.74 6.99
N TRP A 13 -5.56 -13.62 7.03
CA TRP A 13 -4.71 -13.98 5.90
C TRP A 13 -3.92 -15.27 6.08
N ALA A 14 -4.14 -16.00 7.17
CA ALA A 14 -3.44 -17.26 7.50
C ALA A 14 -1.90 -17.12 7.46
N VAL A 15 -1.39 -16.05 8.06
CA VAL A 15 0.05 -15.76 8.14
C VAL A 15 0.57 -15.94 9.56
N GLY A 16 1.84 -16.37 9.69
CA GLY A 16 2.55 -16.40 10.97
C GLY A 16 3.05 -15.01 11.39
N ARG A 17 3.54 -14.94 12.61
CA ARG A 17 4.15 -13.71 13.16
C ARG A 17 5.37 -13.30 12.37
N PRO A 18 5.62 -11.97 12.21
CA PRO A 18 6.81 -11.50 11.53
C PRO A 18 8.07 -11.88 12.34
N ASN A 19 9.14 -12.21 11.62
CA ASN A 19 10.45 -12.47 12.22
C ASN A 19 11.50 -11.56 11.55
N PRO A 20 12.18 -10.66 12.29
CA PRO A 20 11.99 -10.37 13.71
C PRO A 20 10.65 -9.73 14.02
N LEU A 21 10.12 -10.02 15.22
CA LEU A 21 8.88 -9.41 15.69
C LEU A 21 9.09 -7.89 15.83
N ARG A 22 8.30 -7.13 15.08
CA ARG A 22 8.26 -5.67 15.16
C ARG A 22 6.83 -5.25 15.41
N TRP A 23 6.66 -4.21 16.21
CA TRP A 23 5.36 -3.62 16.50
C TRP A 23 5.15 -2.39 15.64
N TRP A 24 3.89 -2.05 15.43
CA TRP A 24 3.47 -0.84 14.72
C TRP A 24 2.48 -0.05 15.57
N ASP A 25 2.35 1.22 15.25
CA ASP A 25 1.42 2.12 15.93
C ASP A 25 -0.05 1.78 15.58
N GLU A 26 -0.97 2.13 16.48
CA GLU A 26 -2.42 1.95 16.26
C GLU A 26 -2.94 2.72 15.06
N VAL A 27 -2.34 3.88 14.73
CA VAL A 27 -2.63 4.67 13.54
C VAL A 27 -1.33 4.98 12.83
N LEU A 28 -1.27 4.64 11.53
CA LEU A 28 -0.07 4.84 10.73
C LEU A 28 -0.13 6.10 9.89
N PHE A 29 0.97 6.83 9.96
CA PHE A 29 1.30 7.96 9.10
C PHE A 29 2.42 7.59 8.13
N PRO A 30 2.56 8.32 7.01
CA PRO A 30 3.68 8.12 6.08
C PRO A 30 5.03 8.10 6.80
N ARG A 31 5.88 7.13 6.45
CA ARG A 31 7.17 6.80 7.05
C ARG A 31 7.11 6.06 8.40
N GLY A 32 5.93 5.83 8.95
CA GLY A 32 5.76 4.91 10.08
C GLY A 32 6.01 3.46 9.66
N THR A 33 6.33 2.61 10.62
CA THR A 33 6.46 1.16 10.42
C THR A 33 5.09 0.51 10.53
N GLY A 34 4.71 -0.26 9.52
CA GLY A 34 3.42 -0.96 9.49
C GLY A 34 3.50 -2.35 8.89
N PRO A 35 2.42 -3.14 9.01
CA PRO A 35 2.35 -4.49 8.48
C PRO A 35 2.07 -4.48 6.98
N PHE A 36 2.69 -5.43 6.26
CA PHE A 36 2.28 -5.83 4.93
C PHE A 36 2.47 -7.32 4.74
N ILE A 37 1.69 -7.92 3.86
CA ILE A 37 1.72 -9.34 3.54
C ILE A 37 2.21 -9.51 2.11
N ARG A 38 3.17 -10.39 1.90
CA ARG A 38 3.71 -10.71 0.59
C ARG A 38 3.84 -12.23 0.41
N ARG A 39 4.11 -12.67 -0.82
CA ARG A 39 4.60 -14.02 -1.05
C ARG A 39 5.92 -14.22 -0.32
N ALA A 40 6.05 -15.32 0.42
CA ALA A 40 7.26 -15.65 1.15
C ALA A 40 8.45 -15.82 0.19
N ARG A 41 9.58 -15.18 0.51
CA ARG A 41 10.74 -15.12 -0.38
C ARG A 41 11.53 -16.42 -0.45
N GLU A 42 11.54 -17.17 0.65
CA GLU A 42 12.41 -18.34 0.83
C GLU A 42 11.64 -19.66 0.77
N SER A 43 10.31 -19.60 0.54
CA SER A 43 9.51 -20.81 0.41
C SER A 43 9.59 -21.38 -1.01
N ALA A 44 9.83 -22.69 -1.10
CA ALA A 44 9.80 -23.40 -2.38
C ALA A 44 8.38 -23.53 -2.95
N SER A 45 7.36 -23.44 -2.10
CA SER A 45 5.94 -23.39 -2.44
C SER A 45 5.39 -21.97 -2.29
N TYR A 46 4.16 -21.75 -2.76
CA TYR A 46 3.48 -20.51 -2.48
C TYR A 46 3.03 -20.47 -1.01
N GLU A 47 3.55 -19.53 -0.28
CA GLU A 47 3.17 -19.20 1.09
C GLU A 47 3.10 -17.68 1.24
N ARG A 48 2.29 -17.21 2.19
CA ARG A 48 2.21 -15.80 2.54
C ARG A 48 3.08 -15.55 3.78
N GLU A 49 3.79 -14.42 3.81
CA GLU A 49 4.52 -13.97 5.00
C GLU A 49 4.08 -12.57 5.40
N LEU A 50 3.96 -12.37 6.71
CA LEU A 50 3.72 -11.05 7.30
C LEU A 50 5.07 -10.38 7.59
N VAL A 51 5.22 -9.15 7.13
CA VAL A 51 6.42 -8.34 7.29
C VAL A 51 6.06 -7.00 7.90
N ALA A 52 6.91 -6.47 8.77
CA ALA A 52 6.83 -5.09 9.24
C ALA A 52 7.86 -4.24 8.50
N GLY A 53 7.42 -3.13 7.91
CA GLY A 53 8.29 -2.26 7.14
C GLY A 53 7.81 -0.81 7.12
N GLN A 54 8.63 0.08 6.57
CA GLN A 54 8.31 1.50 6.43
C GLN A 54 7.22 1.72 5.39
N TRP A 55 6.18 2.48 5.74
CA TRP A 55 5.21 2.99 4.76
C TRP A 55 5.81 4.20 4.02
N GLY A 56 6.42 3.90 2.91
CA GLY A 56 7.20 4.78 2.06
C GLY A 56 8.32 3.96 1.45
N LEU A 57 8.09 3.44 0.23
CA LEU A 57 8.97 2.51 -0.47
C LEU A 57 10.35 3.13 -0.66
N ILE A 58 11.40 2.42 -0.24
CA ILE A 58 12.80 2.81 -0.41
C ILE A 58 13.29 2.16 -1.72
N PRO A 59 13.50 2.93 -2.80
CA PRO A 59 13.94 2.36 -4.08
C PRO A 59 15.40 1.90 -4.02
N TRP A 60 15.78 0.98 -4.89
CA TRP A 60 17.11 0.38 -4.93
C TRP A 60 18.26 1.39 -5.06
N PHE A 61 18.01 2.55 -5.70
CA PHE A 61 19.00 3.61 -5.92
C PHE A 61 19.07 4.64 -4.78
N ALA A 62 18.26 4.49 -3.74
CA ALA A 62 18.29 5.37 -2.57
C ALA A 62 19.66 5.32 -1.89
N LYS A 63 20.14 6.47 -1.43
CA LYS A 63 21.38 6.60 -0.68
C LYS A 63 21.16 6.50 0.83
N GLU A 64 19.94 6.74 1.25
CA GLU A 64 19.49 6.75 2.65
C GLU A 64 18.02 6.29 2.72
N PRO A 65 17.57 5.72 3.85
CA PRO A 65 16.19 5.22 3.94
C PRO A 65 15.15 6.34 3.98
N LYS A 66 15.54 7.55 4.39
CA LYS A 66 14.66 8.73 4.47
C LYS A 66 14.77 9.56 3.20
N LEU A 67 13.86 9.32 2.27
CA LEU A 67 13.81 10.08 1.01
C LEU A 67 13.32 11.52 1.20
N LYS A 68 13.76 12.42 0.31
CA LYS A 68 13.33 13.82 0.26
C LYS A 68 11.94 14.01 -0.36
N TYR A 69 11.41 13.00 -1.02
CA TYR A 69 10.10 12.98 -1.67
C TYR A 69 9.23 11.84 -1.13
N PRO A 70 7.89 11.97 -1.20
CA PRO A 70 7.00 10.94 -0.71
C PRO A 70 6.98 9.71 -1.64
N THR A 71 6.98 8.52 -1.05
CA THR A 71 6.85 7.24 -1.73
C THR A 71 5.85 6.32 -1.01
N ASN A 72 5.01 6.91 -0.17
CA ASN A 72 3.98 6.19 0.58
C ASN A 72 2.81 5.75 -0.31
N ASN A 73 2.51 6.51 -1.37
CA ASN A 73 1.51 6.16 -2.37
C ASN A 73 2.14 6.13 -3.77
N ALA A 74 1.70 5.20 -4.59
CA ALA A 74 2.11 5.07 -5.98
C ALA A 74 0.88 5.00 -6.89
N ARG A 75 0.89 5.73 -8.01
CA ARG A 75 -0.16 5.67 -9.02
C ARG A 75 -0.04 4.39 -9.81
N SER A 76 -1.10 3.58 -9.87
CA SER A 76 -1.10 2.31 -10.59
C SER A 76 -0.78 2.49 -12.08
N GLU A 77 -1.22 3.60 -12.66
CA GLU A 77 -1.03 3.94 -14.06
C GLU A 77 0.44 4.26 -14.43
N GLU A 78 1.28 4.55 -13.44
CA GLU A 78 2.67 4.99 -13.63
C GLU A 78 3.72 3.95 -13.16
N LEU A 79 3.30 2.78 -12.73
CA LEU A 79 4.21 1.80 -12.08
C LEU A 79 5.33 1.32 -13.01
N ALA A 80 5.04 1.12 -14.30
CA ALA A 80 6.01 0.69 -15.28
C ALA A 80 7.07 1.74 -15.63
N ASP A 81 6.75 3.03 -15.44
CA ASP A 81 7.58 4.15 -15.90
C ASP A 81 8.38 4.80 -14.78
N LYS A 82 7.81 4.91 -13.59
CA LYS A 82 8.47 5.59 -12.46
C LYS A 82 9.65 4.81 -11.90
N ALA A 83 10.80 5.44 -11.85
CA ALA A 83 12.06 4.84 -11.39
C ALA A 83 11.95 4.14 -10.02
N SER A 84 11.16 4.68 -9.09
CA SER A 84 10.97 4.10 -7.76
C SER A 84 10.18 2.80 -7.78
N TYR A 85 9.27 2.60 -8.74
CA TYR A 85 8.28 1.52 -8.71
C TYR A 85 8.44 0.48 -9.83
N LYS A 86 9.05 0.84 -10.97
CA LYS A 86 9.17 -0.05 -12.14
C LYS A 86 9.85 -1.39 -11.85
N HIS A 87 10.88 -1.40 -11.00
CA HIS A 87 11.58 -2.63 -10.66
C HIS A 87 10.76 -3.52 -9.72
N PRO A 88 10.22 -3.04 -8.58
CA PRO A 88 9.29 -3.80 -7.77
C PRO A 88 8.10 -4.34 -8.58
N TRP A 89 7.49 -3.52 -9.45
CA TRP A 89 6.37 -3.93 -10.30
C TRP A 89 6.75 -5.07 -11.25
N ALA A 90 7.79 -4.89 -12.05
CA ALA A 90 8.27 -5.88 -13.02
C ALA A 90 8.72 -7.20 -12.38
N ARG A 91 9.17 -7.17 -11.12
CA ARG A 91 9.59 -8.35 -10.35
C ARG A 91 8.46 -9.03 -9.59
N GLY A 92 7.23 -8.54 -9.72
CA GLY A 92 6.10 -9.06 -8.96
C GLY A 92 6.21 -8.85 -7.46
N GLN A 93 6.94 -7.81 -7.00
CA GLN A 93 7.06 -7.47 -5.58
C GLN A 93 5.79 -6.77 -5.09
N ARG A 94 4.67 -7.48 -5.18
CA ARG A 94 3.35 -7.02 -4.75
C ARG A 94 3.07 -7.46 -3.32
N CYS A 95 2.29 -6.67 -2.60
CA CYS A 95 1.87 -6.97 -1.25
C CYS A 95 0.41 -6.55 -1.01
N ILE A 96 -0.15 -7.09 0.05
CA ILE A 96 -1.39 -6.64 0.66
C ILE A 96 -1.02 -5.82 1.89
N ILE A 97 -1.66 -4.67 2.04
CA ILE A 97 -1.56 -3.82 3.22
C ILE A 97 -2.86 -4.01 4.02
N PRO A 98 -2.81 -4.72 5.17
CA PRO A 98 -3.95 -4.89 6.04
C PRO A 98 -4.40 -3.56 6.63
N ALA A 99 -5.70 -3.24 6.57
CA ALA A 99 -6.25 -2.07 7.22
C ALA A 99 -7.64 -2.33 7.80
N SER A 100 -7.92 -1.82 9.00
CA SER A 100 -9.26 -1.77 9.58
C SER A 100 -10.07 -0.65 8.97
N ASP A 101 -9.42 0.46 8.73
CA ASP A 101 -9.98 1.67 8.10
C ASP A 101 -8.88 2.56 7.52
N PHE A 102 -9.29 3.52 6.71
CA PHE A 102 -8.43 4.61 6.24
C PHE A 102 -9.21 5.92 6.19
N ASP A 103 -8.49 7.02 6.31
CA ASP A 103 -9.08 8.36 6.32
C ASP A 103 -8.70 9.12 5.04
N GLU A 104 -9.69 9.80 4.44
CA GLU A 104 -9.51 10.67 3.28
C GLU A 104 -10.10 12.07 3.54
N PRO A 105 -9.45 13.13 3.06
CA PRO A 105 -9.89 14.50 3.30
C PRO A 105 -11.04 14.88 2.37
N ASN A 106 -12.22 15.17 2.91
CA ASN A 106 -13.33 15.76 2.16
C ASN A 106 -13.26 17.29 2.22
N TRP A 107 -13.41 17.96 1.08
CA TRP A 107 -13.32 19.42 0.95
C TRP A 107 -14.63 20.08 0.46
N GLU A 108 -15.75 19.39 0.43
CA GLU A 108 -17.04 19.92 -0.07
C GLU A 108 -17.52 21.15 0.71
N THR A 109 -17.12 21.29 1.97
CA THR A 109 -17.47 22.44 2.82
C THR A 109 -16.48 23.62 2.68
N GLY A 110 -15.52 23.55 1.77
CA GLY A 110 -14.44 24.53 1.61
C GLY A 110 -13.30 24.40 2.63
N ARG A 111 -13.38 23.44 3.55
CA ARG A 111 -12.35 23.11 4.53
C ARG A 111 -12.18 21.60 4.62
N ASN A 112 -11.02 21.15 5.11
CA ASN A 112 -10.76 19.72 5.33
C ASN A 112 -11.67 19.16 6.43
N VAL A 113 -12.42 18.10 6.08
CA VAL A 113 -13.16 17.25 7.00
C VAL A 113 -12.72 15.82 6.73
N TRP A 114 -12.09 15.16 7.70
CA TRP A 114 -11.63 13.78 7.55
C TRP A 114 -12.80 12.81 7.56
N TRP A 115 -12.93 12.00 6.50
CA TRP A 115 -13.89 10.92 6.39
C TRP A 115 -13.20 9.60 6.57
N ARG A 116 -13.75 8.76 7.45
CA ARG A 116 -13.24 7.41 7.72
C ARG A 116 -13.99 6.37 6.91
N PHE A 117 -13.23 5.54 6.21
CA PHE A 117 -13.75 4.50 5.33
C PHE A 117 -13.55 3.14 5.98
N LYS A 118 -14.66 2.40 6.13
CA LYS A 118 -14.71 1.01 6.60
C LYS A 118 -15.51 0.18 5.61
N ARG A 119 -15.22 -1.11 5.54
CA ARG A 119 -16.04 -2.04 4.75
C ARG A 119 -17.42 -2.18 5.40
N VAL A 120 -18.46 -2.25 4.55
CA VAL A 120 -19.85 -2.40 5.01
C VAL A 120 -20.12 -3.77 5.62
N ASP A 121 -19.40 -4.80 5.13
CA ASP A 121 -19.46 -6.18 5.62
C ASP A 121 -18.71 -6.40 6.94
N GLY A 122 -18.01 -5.38 7.45
CA GLY A 122 -17.20 -5.46 8.66
C GLY A 122 -15.87 -6.20 8.50
N ALA A 123 -15.56 -6.69 7.29
CA ALA A 123 -14.27 -7.32 7.02
C ALA A 123 -13.12 -6.30 7.01
N LEU A 124 -11.90 -6.79 7.06
CA LEU A 124 -10.70 -5.97 6.93
C LEU A 124 -10.42 -5.66 5.46
N TRP A 125 -9.76 -4.53 5.22
CA TRP A 125 -9.27 -4.16 3.90
C TRP A 125 -7.99 -4.91 3.57
N SER A 126 -7.92 -5.47 2.36
CA SER A 126 -6.68 -5.88 1.70
C SER A 126 -6.32 -4.82 0.68
N LEU A 127 -5.50 -3.83 1.05
CA LEU A 127 -5.14 -2.76 0.13
C LEU A 127 -3.91 -3.15 -0.71
N ALA A 128 -3.99 -2.91 -2.02
CA ALA A 128 -2.90 -3.23 -2.95
C ALA A 128 -1.65 -2.39 -2.67
N GLY A 129 -0.49 -3.02 -2.70
CA GLY A 129 0.79 -2.36 -2.53
C GLY A 129 1.93 -3.01 -3.29
N LEU A 130 3.06 -2.30 -3.34
CA LEU A 130 4.36 -2.85 -3.73
C LEU A 130 5.29 -2.78 -2.53
N TRP A 131 6.25 -3.69 -2.48
CA TRP A 131 7.27 -3.72 -1.46
C TRP A 131 8.67 -3.71 -2.06
N ASN A 132 9.66 -3.31 -1.25
CA ASN A 132 11.06 -3.44 -1.59
C ASN A 132 11.90 -3.67 -0.32
N THR A 133 12.96 -4.45 -0.47
CA THR A 133 14.02 -4.59 0.52
C THR A 133 15.21 -3.75 0.08
N TRP A 134 15.68 -2.88 0.93
CA TRP A 134 16.86 -2.04 0.69
C TRP A 134 17.88 -2.28 1.80
N THR A 135 19.14 -2.41 1.42
CA THR A 135 20.24 -2.61 2.37
C THR A 135 21.14 -1.39 2.39
N ASP A 136 21.34 -0.83 3.57
CA ASP A 136 22.31 0.25 3.78
C ASP A 136 23.72 -0.28 3.52
N LYS A 137 24.38 0.29 2.54
CA LYS A 137 25.74 -0.15 2.14
C LYS A 137 26.81 0.18 3.17
N ALA A 138 26.57 1.17 4.03
CA ALA A 138 27.54 1.57 5.03
C ALA A 138 27.43 0.74 6.31
N THR A 139 26.21 0.35 6.69
CA THR A 139 25.96 -0.36 7.95
C THR A 139 25.61 -1.83 7.76
N GLY A 140 25.19 -2.24 6.55
CA GLY A 140 24.63 -3.56 6.28
C GLY A 140 23.18 -3.73 6.79
N GLU A 141 22.57 -2.70 7.37
CA GLU A 141 21.20 -2.77 7.86
C GLU A 141 20.20 -2.99 6.73
N VAL A 142 19.27 -3.92 6.95
CA VAL A 142 18.22 -4.26 6.00
C VAL A 142 16.93 -3.54 6.37
N HIS A 143 16.38 -2.79 5.44
CA HIS A 143 15.12 -2.05 5.57
C HIS A 143 14.06 -2.65 4.65
N GLU A 144 12.97 -3.14 5.24
CA GLU A 144 11.75 -3.49 4.52
C GLU A 144 10.87 -2.24 4.36
N SER A 145 10.30 -2.07 3.19
CA SER A 145 9.45 -0.91 2.90
C SER A 145 8.35 -1.25 1.90
N TYR A 146 7.26 -0.48 1.94
CA TYR A 146 6.13 -0.67 1.04
C TYR A 146 5.49 0.67 0.63
N THR A 147 4.75 0.63 -0.46
CA THR A 147 3.92 1.74 -0.95
C THR A 147 2.49 1.25 -1.19
N MET A 148 1.51 2.08 -0.92
CA MET A 148 0.11 1.81 -1.22
C MET A 148 -0.21 2.23 -2.64
N LEU A 149 -0.91 1.40 -3.40
CA LEU A 149 -1.33 1.76 -4.75
C LEU A 149 -2.59 2.59 -4.74
N THR A 150 -2.65 3.54 -5.65
CA THR A 150 -3.83 4.36 -5.89
C THR A 150 -4.19 4.38 -7.37
N ILE A 151 -5.49 4.51 -7.65
CA ILE A 151 -6.05 4.63 -8.99
C ILE A 151 -6.79 5.96 -9.14
N ASN A 152 -6.93 6.46 -10.38
CA ASN A 152 -7.75 7.64 -10.65
C ASN A 152 -9.20 7.36 -10.26
N ALA A 153 -9.81 8.31 -9.55
CA ALA A 153 -11.15 8.21 -9.00
C ALA A 153 -12.09 9.36 -9.44
N ASP A 154 -11.76 10.07 -10.51
CA ASP A 154 -12.57 11.20 -11.00
C ASP A 154 -14.01 10.78 -11.37
N THR A 155 -14.18 9.53 -11.81
CA THR A 155 -15.49 8.97 -12.14
C THR A 155 -16.15 8.19 -11.00
N HIS A 156 -15.42 7.91 -9.90
CA HIS A 156 -15.94 7.12 -8.79
C HIS A 156 -16.97 7.93 -7.99
N PRO A 157 -18.21 7.44 -7.77
CA PRO A 157 -19.30 8.23 -7.20
C PRO A 157 -19.00 8.80 -5.80
N LEU A 158 -18.21 8.10 -4.99
CA LEU A 158 -17.84 8.51 -3.64
C LEU A 158 -16.44 9.16 -3.59
N MET A 159 -15.41 8.51 -4.14
CA MET A 159 -14.03 8.95 -3.97
C MET A 159 -13.70 10.25 -4.73
N LYS A 160 -14.43 10.59 -5.82
CA LYS A 160 -14.29 11.89 -6.49
C LYS A 160 -14.59 13.10 -5.58
N ARG A 161 -15.28 12.88 -4.46
CA ARG A 161 -15.62 13.91 -3.47
C ARG A 161 -14.48 14.21 -2.49
N MET A 162 -13.47 13.33 -2.48
CA MET A 162 -12.32 13.47 -1.58
C MET A 162 -11.25 14.39 -2.21
N HIS A 163 -10.29 14.75 -1.39
CA HIS A 163 -9.18 15.64 -1.72
C HIS A 163 -9.57 17.06 -2.11
N LYS A 164 -8.67 17.99 -1.80
CA LYS A 164 -8.85 19.41 -2.16
C LYS A 164 -8.91 19.57 -3.68
N PRO A 165 -9.93 20.27 -4.22
CA PRO A 165 -9.95 20.57 -5.64
C PRO A 165 -8.75 21.39 -6.08
N ASP A 166 -8.17 21.07 -7.23
CA ASP A 166 -7.17 21.89 -7.88
C ASP A 166 -7.89 22.96 -8.73
N PRO A 167 -7.77 24.25 -8.38
CA PRO A 167 -8.43 25.33 -9.13
C PRO A 167 -7.92 25.52 -10.56
N LYS A 168 -6.77 24.88 -10.89
CA LYS A 168 -6.18 24.94 -12.23
C LYS A 168 -6.59 23.78 -13.13
N ALA A 169 -7.13 22.71 -12.55
CA ALA A 169 -7.58 21.54 -13.29
C ALA A 169 -9.05 21.66 -13.70
N PRO A 170 -9.47 21.07 -14.83
CA PRO A 170 -10.88 20.98 -15.20
C PRO A 170 -11.69 20.27 -14.12
N ALA A 171 -12.98 20.64 -13.99
CA ALA A 171 -13.83 20.09 -12.93
C ALA A 171 -14.04 18.56 -13.01
N ASP A 172 -13.95 18.00 -14.20
CA ASP A 172 -14.10 16.58 -14.53
C ASP A 172 -12.77 15.81 -14.64
N ALA A 173 -11.63 16.49 -14.44
CA ALA A 173 -10.29 15.92 -14.53
C ALA A 173 -9.39 16.43 -13.39
N GLN A 174 -9.80 16.16 -12.17
CA GLN A 174 -9.17 16.63 -10.92
C GLN A 174 -8.04 15.74 -10.43
N ASP A 175 -7.81 14.59 -11.10
CA ASP A 175 -6.89 13.54 -10.66
C ASP A 175 -7.17 13.08 -9.20
N LYS A 176 -8.44 12.91 -8.89
CA LYS A 176 -8.87 12.33 -7.62
C LYS A 176 -8.33 10.91 -7.50
N ARG A 177 -7.92 10.54 -6.31
CA ARG A 177 -7.28 9.24 -6.07
C ARG A 177 -8.09 8.40 -5.11
N SER A 178 -8.06 7.08 -5.31
CA SER A 178 -8.54 6.09 -4.36
C SER A 178 -7.49 5.03 -4.14
N VAL A 179 -7.41 4.46 -2.95
CA VAL A 179 -6.70 3.20 -2.71
C VAL A 179 -7.37 2.08 -3.49
N ILE A 180 -6.64 1.01 -3.78
CA ILE A 180 -7.13 -0.15 -4.53
C ILE A 180 -7.36 -1.30 -3.56
N PRO A 181 -8.62 -1.66 -3.25
CA PRO A 181 -8.91 -2.85 -2.48
C PRO A 181 -8.78 -4.11 -3.35
N ILE A 182 -8.20 -5.16 -2.80
CA ILE A 182 -8.15 -6.50 -3.40
C ILE A 182 -9.15 -7.38 -2.64
N GLU A 183 -10.08 -8.00 -3.34
CA GLU A 183 -11.05 -8.90 -2.71
C GLU A 183 -10.38 -10.20 -2.25
N ALA A 184 -10.95 -10.84 -1.23
CA ALA A 184 -10.34 -12.02 -0.59
C ALA A 184 -10.01 -13.16 -1.58
N GLY A 185 -10.87 -13.37 -2.60
CA GLY A 185 -10.64 -14.36 -3.65
C GLY A 185 -9.48 -14.05 -4.60
N ASP A 186 -9.06 -12.80 -4.69
CA ASP A 186 -8.05 -12.32 -5.63
C ASP A 186 -6.67 -12.12 -4.99
N VAL A 187 -6.56 -12.27 -3.66
CA VAL A 187 -5.32 -12.05 -2.91
C VAL A 187 -4.16 -12.88 -3.46
N ASP A 188 -4.36 -14.14 -3.75
CA ASP A 188 -3.28 -15.01 -4.24
C ASP A 188 -2.88 -14.67 -5.68
N THR A 189 -3.85 -14.32 -6.53
CA THR A 189 -3.58 -13.81 -7.88
C THR A 189 -2.80 -12.50 -7.82
N TRP A 190 -3.17 -11.60 -6.90
CA TRP A 190 -2.44 -10.36 -6.68
C TRP A 190 -0.99 -10.62 -6.24
N LEU A 191 -0.78 -11.51 -5.27
CA LEU A 191 0.55 -11.75 -4.68
C LEU A 191 1.47 -12.60 -5.54
N ALA A 192 0.95 -13.53 -6.35
CA ALA A 192 1.73 -14.54 -7.05
C ALA A 192 1.46 -14.67 -8.55
N GLY A 193 0.40 -14.09 -9.06
CA GLY A 193 0.08 -14.09 -10.50
C GLY A 193 1.09 -13.31 -11.34
N THR A 194 0.96 -13.38 -12.65
CA THR A 194 1.74 -12.57 -13.60
C THR A 194 1.42 -11.09 -13.45
N VAL A 195 2.20 -10.23 -14.09
CA VAL A 195 1.91 -8.79 -14.14
C VAL A 195 0.60 -8.52 -14.87
N GLU A 196 0.34 -9.27 -15.92
CA GLU A 196 -0.89 -9.19 -16.73
C GLU A 196 -2.12 -9.54 -15.89
N GLU A 197 -2.09 -10.67 -15.16
CA GLU A 197 -3.18 -11.07 -14.26
C GLU A 197 -3.42 -10.04 -13.16
N ALA A 198 -2.37 -9.57 -12.51
CA ALA A 198 -2.46 -8.54 -11.46
C ALA A 198 -3.00 -7.19 -11.98
N SER A 199 -2.75 -6.87 -13.26
CA SER A 199 -3.23 -5.62 -13.87
C SER A 199 -4.73 -5.63 -14.18
N THR A 200 -5.40 -6.78 -14.08
CA THR A 200 -6.84 -6.92 -14.33
C THR A 200 -7.69 -6.83 -13.05
N LEU A 201 -7.04 -6.83 -11.89
CA LEU A 201 -7.67 -6.69 -10.58
C LEU A 201 -7.82 -5.22 -10.17
#